data_768992fd4bc1ef9437d8578300834797
#
_entry.id   768992fd4bc1ef9437d8578300834797
#
_cell.length_a   1.000
_cell.length_b   1.000
_cell.length_c   1.000
_cell.angle_alpha   90.00
_cell.angle_beta   90.00
_cell.angle_gamma   90.00
#
_symmetry.space_group_name_H-M   'P 1'
#
loop_
_entity.id
_entity.type
_entity.pdbx_description
1 polymer ?
#
loop_
_entity_poly.entity_id
_entity_poly.type
_entity_poly.pdbx_seq_one_letter_code
_entity_poly.pdbx_strand_id
1 'polypeptide(L)'
;TLIAVITLSVSAFAREYSYEKGILYKGSSDEYTEKMCRIDVAYEEGGKDRPVIIWFHGGGLTKGKRTPPEALFKDGAVIVGVGYRFVSEVSIPEILDDAAAAVDWTLKNIERYGGDLSKIYLAGHSAGGYIVNMIGLNKEYLGKYGIDPDKQVAALVPYSGQVITHFAQRRKQGIPELTPTIDHLAPLYFVRGDAAPMLIISGDRELELYGRYEENAYFVR
;
A
#
# COMPACT_ATOMS: atom_id res chain seq x y z
N THR A 1 22.94 33.11 -45.05
CA THR A 1 21.83 32.27 -44.51
C THR A 1 22.10 32.09 -43.03
N LEU A 2 21.31 32.78 -42.18
CA LEU A 2 21.39 32.71 -40.72
C LEU A 2 20.54 31.54 -40.23
N ILE A 3 21.14 30.53 -39.69
CA ILE A 3 20.42 29.41 -39.03
C ILE A 3 20.22 29.78 -37.54
N ALA A 4 19.01 30.16 -37.20
CA ALA A 4 18.64 30.36 -35.79
C ALA A 4 18.36 28.97 -35.15
N VAL A 5 19.24 28.55 -34.26
CA VAL A 5 19.00 27.37 -33.40
C VAL A 5 18.15 27.82 -32.21
N ILE A 6 16.86 27.49 -32.23
CA ILE A 6 15.97 27.67 -31.06
C ILE A 6 16.20 26.49 -30.15
N THR A 7 16.97 26.66 -29.09
CA THR A 7 17.03 25.72 -27.98
C THR A 7 15.81 25.92 -27.10
N LEU A 8 14.79 25.05 -27.24
CA LEU A 8 13.73 24.93 -26.23
C LEU A 8 14.33 24.26 -24.98
N SER A 9 14.66 25.07 -24.00
CA SER A 9 14.93 24.57 -22.66
C SER A 9 13.58 24.18 -22.04
N VAL A 10 13.25 22.89 -22.06
CA VAL A 10 12.19 22.32 -21.20
C VAL A 10 12.74 22.31 -19.78
N SER A 11 12.48 23.36 -19.03
CA SER A 11 12.66 23.32 -17.57
C SER A 11 11.67 22.32 -17.02
N ALA A 12 12.13 21.14 -16.69
CA ALA A 12 11.38 20.24 -15.83
C ALA A 12 11.30 20.93 -14.46
N PHE A 13 10.25 21.72 -14.22
CA PHE A 13 9.96 22.19 -12.89
C PHE A 13 9.71 20.94 -12.02
N ALA A 14 10.57 20.72 -11.02
CA ALA A 14 10.29 19.75 -9.99
C ALA A 14 8.93 20.12 -9.38
N ARG A 15 7.98 19.20 -9.39
CA ARG A 15 6.65 19.41 -8.80
C ARG A 15 6.81 19.64 -7.31
N GLU A 16 6.24 20.71 -6.82
CA GLU A 16 6.26 21.04 -5.40
C GLU A 16 5.05 20.38 -4.71
N TYR A 17 5.33 19.51 -3.75
CA TYR A 17 4.33 18.85 -2.96
C TYR A 17 4.12 19.57 -1.62
N SER A 18 2.89 19.87 -1.31
CA SER A 18 2.44 20.24 0.04
C SER A 18 2.17 18.98 0.85
N TYR A 19 2.30 19.08 2.19
CA TYR A 19 2.18 17.94 3.09
C TYR A 19 1.26 18.27 4.26
N GLU A 20 0.29 17.38 4.51
CA GLU A 20 -0.40 17.31 5.79
C GLU A 20 0.02 16.02 6.50
N LYS A 21 0.63 16.14 7.69
CA LYS A 21 1.30 15.01 8.37
C LYS A 21 0.64 14.65 9.68
N GLY A 22 0.69 13.37 10.03
CA GLY A 22 0.27 12.86 11.32
C GLY A 22 -1.23 12.88 11.54
N ILE A 23 -2.03 12.82 10.48
CA ILE A 23 -3.48 12.79 10.53
C ILE A 23 -3.93 11.45 11.13
N LEU A 24 -4.72 11.50 12.20
CA LEU A 24 -5.29 10.31 12.82
C LEU A 24 -6.44 9.78 11.95
N TYR A 25 -6.32 8.54 11.46
CA TYR A 25 -7.36 7.92 10.65
C TYR A 25 -8.24 6.94 11.44
N LYS A 26 -7.79 6.51 12.63
CA LYS A 26 -8.51 5.57 13.50
C LYS A 26 -8.45 6.09 14.93
N GLY A 27 -9.54 6.65 15.41
CA GLY A 27 -9.66 7.09 16.82
C GLY A 27 -9.71 5.88 17.76
N SER A 28 -9.05 6.00 18.91
CA SER A 28 -9.04 4.99 19.97
C SER A 28 -8.75 5.65 21.31
N SER A 29 -9.14 5.00 22.42
CA SER A 29 -8.66 5.36 23.76
C SER A 29 -7.28 4.78 24.08
N ASP A 30 -6.71 3.99 23.16
CA ASP A 30 -5.39 3.38 23.30
C ASP A 30 -4.32 4.26 22.66
N GLU A 31 -3.37 4.72 23.48
CA GLU A 31 -2.27 5.61 23.08
C GLU A 31 -1.41 5.01 21.95
N TYR A 32 -1.18 3.70 21.96
CA TYR A 32 -0.40 3.05 20.91
C TYR A 32 -1.11 3.10 19.55
N THR A 33 -2.42 2.85 19.53
CA THR A 33 -3.25 3.00 18.32
C THR A 33 -3.21 4.44 17.80
N GLU A 34 -3.40 5.43 18.66
CA GLU A 34 -3.34 6.85 18.25
C GLU A 34 -1.97 7.29 17.75
N LYS A 35 -0.90 6.70 18.28
CA LYS A 35 0.47 6.94 17.83
C LYS A 35 0.73 6.34 16.45
N MET A 36 0.28 5.12 16.20
CA MET A 36 0.62 4.34 15.01
C MET A 36 -0.35 4.52 13.85
N CYS A 37 -1.66 4.64 14.12
CA CYS A 37 -2.71 4.74 13.12
C CYS A 37 -2.84 6.17 12.57
N ARG A 38 -1.76 6.66 11.98
CA ARG A 38 -1.67 7.98 11.34
C ARG A 38 -1.25 7.87 9.89
N ILE A 39 -1.68 8.85 9.11
CA ILE A 39 -1.27 9.00 7.71
C ILE A 39 -0.60 10.35 7.51
N ASP A 40 0.23 10.41 6.45
CA ASP A 40 0.74 11.64 5.87
C ASP A 40 0.22 11.74 4.44
N VAL A 41 -0.34 12.89 4.07
CA VAL A 41 -0.84 13.15 2.71
C VAL A 41 0.08 14.14 2.03
N ALA A 42 0.55 13.78 0.85
CA ALA A 42 1.32 14.67 -0.03
C ALA A 42 0.50 14.93 -1.30
N TYR A 43 0.39 16.21 -1.71
CA TYR A 43 -0.44 16.64 -2.82
C TYR A 43 0.10 17.92 -3.45
N GLU A 44 -0.28 18.19 -4.71
CA GLU A 44 -0.04 19.49 -5.37
C GLU A 44 -1.20 20.44 -5.06
N GLU A 45 -0.90 21.65 -4.58
CA GLU A 45 -1.93 22.65 -4.34
C GLU A 45 -2.67 23.01 -5.64
N GLY A 46 -4.00 23.09 -5.57
CA GLY A 46 -4.86 23.33 -6.74
C GLY A 46 -4.96 22.15 -7.71
N GLY A 47 -4.35 21.00 -7.40
CA GLY A 47 -4.52 19.76 -8.16
C GLY A 47 -5.97 19.31 -8.20
N LYS A 48 -6.40 18.71 -9.33
CA LYS A 48 -7.76 18.13 -9.51
C LYS A 48 -7.66 16.84 -10.27
N ASP A 49 -8.59 15.94 -10.00
CA ASP A 49 -8.76 14.66 -10.70
C ASP A 49 -7.47 13.81 -10.70
N ARG A 50 -6.68 13.91 -9.63
CA ARG A 50 -5.36 13.26 -9.49
C ARG A 50 -5.51 11.80 -9.09
N PRO A 51 -4.66 10.90 -9.63
CA PRO A 51 -4.53 9.55 -9.10
C PRO A 51 -4.15 9.59 -7.61
N VAL A 52 -4.65 8.64 -6.85
CA VAL A 52 -4.38 8.52 -5.41
C VAL A 52 -3.63 7.22 -5.16
N ILE A 53 -2.46 7.31 -4.57
CA ILE A 53 -1.67 6.14 -4.18
C ILE A 53 -1.68 6.03 -2.65
N ILE A 54 -2.33 5.00 -2.14
CA ILE A 54 -2.31 4.64 -0.72
C ILE A 54 -1.14 3.68 -0.52
N TRP A 55 -0.09 4.17 0.14
CA TRP A 55 1.17 3.45 0.31
C TRP A 55 1.30 2.81 1.67
N PHE A 56 1.51 1.49 1.69
CA PHE A 56 1.84 0.71 2.88
C PHE A 56 3.32 0.35 2.90
N HIS A 57 4.03 0.76 3.94
CA HIS A 57 5.46 0.52 4.07
C HIS A 57 5.81 -0.94 4.37
N GLY A 58 7.04 -1.35 4.09
CA GLY A 58 7.60 -2.63 4.48
C GLY A 58 8.09 -2.65 5.93
N GLY A 59 8.82 -3.70 6.28
CA GLY A 59 9.45 -3.87 7.59
C GLY A 59 8.95 -5.08 8.38
N GLY A 60 8.44 -6.09 7.69
CA GLY A 60 8.08 -7.40 8.27
C GLY A 60 6.94 -7.35 9.29
N LEU A 61 6.08 -6.34 9.24
CA LEU A 61 5.03 -6.04 10.23
C LEU A 61 5.57 -5.76 11.64
N THR A 62 6.87 -5.52 11.80
CA THR A 62 7.53 -5.30 13.10
C THR A 62 8.15 -3.91 13.24
N LYS A 63 8.34 -3.23 12.12
CA LYS A 63 8.95 -1.88 12.03
C LYS A 63 8.59 -1.21 10.71
N GLY A 64 8.88 0.08 10.61
CA GLY A 64 8.72 0.85 9.38
C GLY A 64 8.22 2.26 9.66
N LYS A 65 8.08 3.04 8.61
CA LYS A 65 7.62 4.43 8.66
C LYS A 65 6.68 4.69 7.49
N ARG A 66 5.69 5.54 7.68
CA ARG A 66 4.71 5.96 6.67
C ARG A 66 5.27 6.90 5.59
N THR A 67 6.58 6.82 5.32
CA THR A 67 7.24 7.63 4.29
C THR A 67 7.23 6.87 2.97
N PRO A 68 6.51 7.32 1.94
CA PRO A 68 6.53 6.73 0.61
C PRO A 68 7.88 6.95 -0.08
N PRO A 69 8.26 6.09 -1.05
CA PRO A 69 9.48 6.29 -1.83
C PRO A 69 9.39 7.53 -2.71
N GLU A 70 10.50 8.23 -2.89
CA GLU A 70 10.59 9.47 -3.71
C GLU A 70 10.12 9.28 -5.16
N ALA A 71 10.27 8.07 -5.68
CA ALA A 71 9.83 7.74 -7.04
C ALA A 71 8.33 7.96 -7.28
N LEU A 72 7.50 7.93 -6.23
CA LEU A 72 6.06 8.16 -6.34
C LEU A 72 5.68 9.63 -6.51
N PHE A 73 6.59 10.58 -6.24
CA PHE A 73 6.31 12.01 -6.26
C PHE A 73 6.57 12.69 -7.63
N LYS A 74 6.59 11.92 -8.72
CA LYS A 74 6.98 12.45 -10.04
C LYS A 74 5.81 12.93 -10.90
N ASP A 75 4.63 12.31 -10.76
CA ASP A 75 3.54 12.44 -11.73
C ASP A 75 2.32 13.22 -11.20
N GLY A 76 2.45 13.88 -10.06
CA GLY A 76 1.41 14.72 -9.47
C GLY A 76 0.24 13.92 -8.86
N ALA A 77 0.46 12.64 -8.54
CA ALA A 77 -0.51 11.86 -7.78
C ALA A 77 -0.61 12.39 -6.35
N VAL A 78 -1.77 12.23 -5.73
CA VAL A 78 -1.91 12.39 -4.28
C VAL A 78 -1.37 11.13 -3.62
N ILE A 79 -0.42 11.28 -2.70
CA ILE A 79 0.24 10.16 -2.04
C ILE A 79 -0.17 10.11 -0.57
N VAL A 80 -0.72 9.00 -0.13
CA VAL A 80 -1.11 8.76 1.26
C VAL A 80 -0.17 7.73 1.87
N GLY A 81 0.77 8.16 2.69
CA GLY A 81 1.66 7.28 3.43
C GLY A 81 0.99 6.77 4.71
N VAL A 82 0.80 5.47 4.84
CA VAL A 82 0.05 4.86 5.94
C VAL A 82 0.98 4.30 7.00
N GLY A 83 0.79 4.73 8.26
CA GLY A 83 1.30 4.06 9.45
C GLY A 83 0.27 3.04 9.94
N TYR A 84 0.73 1.95 10.55
CA TYR A 84 -0.11 0.90 11.11
C TYR A 84 0.61 0.27 12.31
N ARG A 85 -0.14 -0.38 13.20
CA ARG A 85 0.40 -1.07 14.39
C ARG A 85 1.25 -2.28 13.99
N PHE A 86 2.13 -2.73 14.89
CA PHE A 86 3.05 -3.83 14.63
C PHE A 86 2.65 -5.11 15.35
N VAL A 87 3.09 -6.24 14.81
CA VAL A 87 2.75 -7.59 15.29
C VAL A 87 3.32 -7.91 16.68
N SER A 88 4.21 -7.08 17.20
CA SER A 88 4.67 -7.15 18.59
C SER A 88 3.56 -6.82 19.60
N GLU A 89 2.62 -5.95 19.22
CA GLU A 89 1.58 -5.42 20.09
C GLU A 89 0.18 -5.90 19.72
N VAL A 90 -0.05 -6.20 18.43
CA VAL A 90 -1.36 -6.59 17.92
C VAL A 90 -1.28 -7.80 17.00
N SER A 91 -2.42 -8.41 16.69
CA SER A 91 -2.51 -9.51 15.72
C SER A 91 -2.45 -9.02 14.27
N ILE A 92 -2.14 -9.91 13.32
CA ILE A 92 -2.19 -9.58 11.89
C ILE A 92 -3.58 -9.13 11.44
N PRO A 93 -4.71 -9.75 11.85
CA PRO A 93 -6.03 -9.24 11.54
C PRO A 93 -6.28 -7.80 12.00
N GLU A 94 -5.73 -7.38 13.15
CA GLU A 94 -5.83 -6.00 13.62
C GLU A 94 -5.00 -5.03 12.79
N ILE A 95 -3.82 -5.46 12.30
CA ILE A 95 -3.01 -4.68 11.35
C ILE A 95 -3.75 -4.49 10.03
N LEU A 96 -4.41 -5.53 9.53
CA LEU A 96 -5.21 -5.47 8.31
C LEU A 96 -6.46 -4.60 8.48
N ASP A 97 -7.05 -4.57 9.67
CA ASP A 97 -8.14 -3.65 10.03
C ASP A 97 -7.65 -2.19 10.10
N ASP A 98 -6.44 -1.94 10.61
CA ASP A 98 -5.82 -0.61 10.55
C ASP A 98 -5.64 -0.15 9.10
N ALA A 99 -5.16 -1.04 8.23
CA ALA A 99 -5.00 -0.73 6.81
C ALA A 99 -6.35 -0.44 6.13
N ALA A 100 -7.38 -1.21 6.42
CA ALA A 100 -8.73 -0.97 5.90
C ALA A 100 -9.32 0.35 6.39
N ALA A 101 -9.10 0.71 7.67
CA ALA A 101 -9.51 2.00 8.23
C ALA A 101 -8.80 3.18 7.54
N ALA A 102 -7.51 3.02 7.17
CA ALA A 102 -6.77 4.06 6.44
C ALA A 102 -7.32 4.24 5.02
N VAL A 103 -7.74 3.15 4.35
CA VAL A 103 -8.43 3.23 3.05
C VAL A 103 -9.76 3.95 3.20
N ASP A 104 -10.57 3.61 4.21
CA ASP A 104 -11.85 4.27 4.49
C ASP A 104 -11.69 5.78 4.72
N TRP A 105 -10.72 6.16 5.57
CA TRP A 105 -10.41 7.56 5.78
C TRP A 105 -10.04 8.26 4.46
N THR A 106 -9.22 7.61 3.64
CA THR A 106 -8.78 8.16 2.36
C THR A 106 -9.96 8.41 1.43
N LEU A 107 -10.83 7.42 1.24
CA LEU A 107 -12.00 7.55 0.38
C LEU A 107 -12.96 8.68 0.83
N LYS A 108 -13.05 8.93 2.13
CA LYS A 108 -13.89 9.99 2.70
C LYS A 108 -13.29 11.40 2.59
N ASN A 109 -11.98 11.52 2.38
CA ASN A 109 -11.30 12.79 2.55
C ASN A 109 -10.45 13.26 1.36
N ILE A 110 -10.11 12.36 0.42
CA ILE A 110 -9.01 12.62 -0.51
C ILE A 110 -9.36 13.67 -1.59
N GLU A 111 -10.63 13.90 -1.88
CA GLU A 111 -11.06 14.92 -2.83
C GLU A 111 -10.63 16.34 -2.41
N ARG A 112 -10.55 16.62 -1.09
CA ARG A 112 -10.06 17.92 -0.59
C ARG A 112 -8.58 18.18 -0.91
N TYR A 113 -7.83 17.13 -1.25
CA TYR A 113 -6.43 17.18 -1.70
C TYR A 113 -6.31 17.04 -3.23
N GLY A 114 -7.42 17.10 -3.95
CA GLY A 114 -7.46 16.98 -5.42
C GLY A 114 -7.44 15.55 -5.93
N GLY A 115 -7.61 14.55 -5.08
CA GLY A 115 -7.67 13.13 -5.47
C GLY A 115 -8.99 12.77 -6.15
N ASP A 116 -8.92 11.81 -7.08
CA ASP A 116 -10.06 11.27 -7.82
C ASP A 116 -10.41 9.88 -7.25
N LEU A 117 -11.63 9.75 -6.73
CA LEU A 117 -12.14 8.50 -6.15
C LEU A 117 -12.22 7.32 -7.16
N SER A 118 -12.24 7.61 -8.46
CA SER A 118 -12.18 6.57 -9.50
C SER A 118 -10.77 6.08 -9.80
N LYS A 119 -9.74 6.70 -9.20
CA LYS A 119 -8.32 6.43 -9.47
C LYS A 119 -7.56 6.11 -8.18
N ILE A 120 -8.11 5.23 -7.35
CA ILE A 120 -7.50 4.80 -6.08
C ILE A 120 -6.62 3.57 -6.32
N TYR A 121 -5.34 3.66 -5.97
CA TYR A 121 -4.38 2.57 -6.08
C TYR A 121 -3.88 2.18 -4.69
N LEU A 122 -3.98 0.91 -4.35
CA LEU A 122 -3.36 0.36 -3.14
C LEU A 122 -1.97 -0.15 -3.51
N ALA A 123 -0.93 0.45 -2.94
CA ALA A 123 0.45 0.09 -3.22
C ALA A 123 1.23 -0.17 -1.93
N GLY A 124 2.23 -1.03 -1.98
CA GLY A 124 3.04 -1.31 -0.81
C GLY A 124 4.21 -2.23 -1.10
N HIS A 125 5.26 -2.12 -0.28
CA HIS A 125 6.47 -2.90 -0.42
C HIS A 125 6.58 -3.96 0.67
N SER A 126 6.99 -5.19 0.31
CA SER A 126 7.26 -6.29 1.24
C SER A 126 6.05 -6.59 2.16
N ALA A 127 6.14 -6.35 3.48
CA ALA A 127 5.00 -6.44 4.39
C ALA A 127 3.82 -5.54 3.97
N GLY A 128 4.10 -4.36 3.39
CA GLY A 128 3.06 -3.50 2.81
C GLY A 128 2.41 -4.12 1.58
N GLY A 129 3.18 -4.81 0.74
CA GLY A 129 2.65 -5.59 -0.38
C GLY A 129 1.77 -6.76 0.09
N TYR A 130 2.13 -7.42 1.19
CA TYR A 130 1.27 -8.41 1.85
C TYR A 130 -0.06 -7.78 2.31
N ILE A 131 -0.01 -6.61 2.95
CA ILE A 131 -1.22 -5.88 3.38
C ILE A 131 -2.12 -5.58 2.17
N VAL A 132 -1.55 -5.01 1.09
CA VAL A 132 -2.28 -4.71 -0.16
C VAL A 132 -2.97 -5.96 -0.71
N ASN A 133 -2.25 -7.08 -0.80
CA ASN A 133 -2.81 -8.34 -1.27
C ASN A 133 -3.96 -8.81 -0.37
N MET A 134 -3.77 -8.79 0.96
CA MET A 134 -4.77 -9.27 1.90
C MET A 134 -6.06 -8.43 1.85
N ILE A 135 -5.98 -7.10 1.95
CA ILE A 135 -7.19 -6.26 1.99
C ILE A 135 -7.85 -6.12 0.62
N GLY A 136 -7.10 -6.30 -0.48
CA GLY A 136 -7.64 -6.26 -1.84
C GLY A 136 -8.31 -7.57 -2.25
N LEU A 137 -7.81 -8.72 -1.80
CA LEU A 137 -8.34 -10.05 -2.17
C LEU A 137 -9.40 -10.56 -1.18
N ASN A 138 -9.17 -10.42 0.12
CA ASN A 138 -10.18 -10.72 1.14
C ASN A 138 -11.08 -9.51 1.37
N LYS A 139 -12.26 -9.55 0.75
CA LYS A 139 -13.26 -8.46 0.82
C LYS A 139 -13.76 -8.15 2.24
N GLU A 140 -13.58 -9.06 3.19
CA GLU A 140 -14.09 -8.87 4.56
C GLU A 140 -13.47 -7.65 5.24
N TYR A 141 -12.18 -7.37 5.01
CA TYR A 141 -11.50 -6.26 5.66
C TYR A 141 -12.07 -4.91 5.23
N LEU A 142 -12.12 -4.65 3.94
CA LEU A 142 -12.69 -3.41 3.40
C LEU A 142 -14.21 -3.38 3.53
N GLY A 143 -14.86 -4.54 3.45
CA GLY A 143 -16.32 -4.69 3.61
C GLY A 143 -16.85 -4.23 4.97
N LYS A 144 -16.06 -4.33 6.05
CA LYS A 144 -16.40 -3.76 7.38
C LYS A 144 -16.68 -2.25 7.33
N TYR A 145 -16.06 -1.57 6.38
CA TYR A 145 -16.20 -0.13 6.14
C TYR A 145 -17.16 0.19 4.98
N GLY A 146 -17.87 -0.82 4.46
CA GLY A 146 -18.77 -0.65 3.32
C GLY A 146 -18.07 -0.47 1.98
N ILE A 147 -16.79 -0.83 1.88
CA ILE A 147 -15.96 -0.69 0.70
C ILE A 147 -15.90 -2.02 -0.06
N ASP A 148 -16.27 -2.01 -1.34
CA ASP A 148 -16.04 -3.12 -2.26
C ASP A 148 -14.74 -2.85 -3.05
N PRO A 149 -13.65 -3.58 -2.76
CA PRO A 149 -12.35 -3.34 -3.43
C PRO A 149 -12.43 -3.46 -4.95
N ASP A 150 -13.32 -4.30 -5.48
CA ASP A 150 -13.42 -4.51 -6.93
C ASP A 150 -14.07 -3.35 -7.67
N LYS A 151 -14.74 -2.45 -6.94
CA LYS A 151 -15.42 -1.28 -7.51
C LYS A 151 -14.75 0.05 -7.19
N GLN A 152 -14.12 0.12 -6.01
CA GLN A 152 -13.60 1.37 -5.46
C GLN A 152 -12.07 1.45 -5.48
N VAL A 153 -11.39 0.37 -5.88
CA VAL A 153 -9.93 0.33 -6.07
C VAL A 153 -9.63 0.09 -7.55
N ALA A 154 -8.90 1.02 -8.16
CA ALA A 154 -8.55 0.95 -9.58
C ALA A 154 -7.53 -0.15 -9.87
N ALA A 155 -6.55 -0.36 -8.97
CA ALA A 155 -5.63 -1.50 -9.03
C ALA A 155 -4.90 -1.73 -7.69
N LEU A 156 -4.40 -2.94 -7.53
CA LEU A 156 -3.50 -3.37 -6.46
C LEU A 156 -2.07 -3.41 -7.00
N VAL A 157 -1.12 -2.80 -6.29
CA VAL A 157 0.28 -2.72 -6.71
C VAL A 157 1.20 -3.25 -5.59
N PRO A 158 1.22 -4.57 -5.35
CA PRO A 158 2.14 -5.18 -4.39
C PRO A 158 3.55 -5.22 -4.98
N TYR A 159 4.50 -4.61 -4.28
CA TYR A 159 5.92 -4.66 -4.61
C TYR A 159 6.63 -5.64 -3.68
N SER A 160 7.19 -6.74 -4.21
CA SER A 160 7.83 -7.83 -3.45
C SER A 160 6.96 -8.32 -2.28
N GLY A 161 5.64 -8.35 -2.49
CA GLY A 161 4.65 -8.71 -1.48
C GLY A 161 4.73 -10.20 -1.13
N GLN A 162 4.55 -10.56 0.14
CA GLN A 162 4.38 -11.94 0.54
C GLN A 162 2.98 -12.42 0.19
N VAL A 163 2.85 -13.64 -0.34
CA VAL A 163 1.54 -14.17 -0.78
C VAL A 163 1.13 -15.46 -0.06
N ILE A 164 2.04 -16.05 0.70
CA ILE A 164 1.76 -17.11 1.68
C ILE A 164 1.53 -16.50 3.07
N THR A 165 1.14 -17.30 4.06
CA THR A 165 1.00 -16.85 5.45
C THR A 165 2.26 -16.11 5.89
N HIS A 166 2.11 -14.89 6.39
CA HIS A 166 3.24 -14.02 6.69
C HIS A 166 4.22 -14.68 7.68
N PHE A 167 5.53 -14.55 7.43
CA PHE A 167 6.56 -15.20 8.24
C PHE A 167 6.48 -14.84 9.74
N ALA A 168 6.02 -13.62 10.08
CA ALA A 168 5.81 -13.23 11.47
C ALA A 168 4.78 -14.12 12.17
N GLN A 169 3.70 -14.51 11.46
CA GLN A 169 2.71 -15.46 11.97
C GLN A 169 3.26 -16.87 12.07
N ARG A 170 3.96 -17.35 11.03
CA ARG A 170 4.59 -18.68 11.05
C ARG A 170 5.57 -18.82 12.21
N ARG A 171 6.40 -17.80 12.45
CA ARG A 171 7.31 -17.74 13.57
C ARG A 171 6.59 -17.83 14.91
N LYS A 172 5.47 -17.11 15.08
CA LYS A 172 4.62 -17.17 16.29
C LYS A 172 4.01 -18.56 16.50
N GLN A 173 3.76 -19.29 15.43
CA GLN A 173 3.25 -20.67 15.45
C GLN A 173 4.35 -21.74 15.59
N GLY A 174 5.61 -21.34 15.67
CA GLY A 174 6.76 -22.29 15.72
C GLY A 174 7.03 -22.98 14.37
N ILE A 175 6.47 -22.47 13.28
CA ILE A 175 6.69 -22.99 11.92
C ILE A 175 8.02 -22.43 11.39
N PRO A 176 8.93 -23.24 10.83
CA PRO A 176 10.17 -22.75 10.24
C PRO A 176 9.91 -21.68 9.17
N GLU A 177 10.75 -20.67 9.14
CA GLU A 177 10.56 -19.49 8.29
C GLU A 177 10.46 -19.82 6.79
N LEU A 178 11.16 -20.86 6.35
CA LEU A 178 11.16 -21.32 4.95
C LEU A 178 10.06 -22.34 4.62
N THR A 179 9.26 -22.77 5.61
CA THR A 179 8.14 -23.68 5.37
C THR A 179 6.95 -22.89 4.84
N PRO A 180 6.53 -23.04 3.58
CA PRO A 180 5.39 -22.34 3.06
C PRO A 180 4.10 -22.87 3.72
N THR A 181 3.23 -21.96 4.14
CA THR A 181 1.90 -22.27 4.64
C THR A 181 0.87 -21.36 3.97
N ILE A 182 -0.30 -21.90 3.66
CA ILE A 182 -1.41 -21.15 3.06
C ILE A 182 -2.64 -21.39 3.93
N ASP A 183 -3.02 -20.36 4.66
CA ASP A 183 -4.19 -20.33 5.52
C ASP A 183 -4.97 -19.02 5.32
N HIS A 184 -5.95 -18.73 6.17
CA HIS A 184 -6.75 -17.50 6.11
C HIS A 184 -5.95 -16.20 6.34
N LEU A 185 -4.65 -16.27 6.57
CA LEU A 185 -3.71 -15.14 6.61
C LEU A 185 -2.74 -15.14 5.42
N ALA A 186 -3.03 -15.94 4.40
CA ALA A 186 -2.26 -15.98 3.16
C ALA A 186 -3.06 -15.33 2.02
N PRO A 187 -2.52 -14.35 1.28
CA PRO A 187 -3.17 -13.83 0.08
C PRO A 187 -3.57 -14.90 -0.93
N LEU A 188 -2.74 -15.93 -1.11
CA LEU A 188 -3.03 -17.08 -2.00
C LEU A 188 -4.34 -17.81 -1.66
N TYR A 189 -4.78 -17.77 -0.40
CA TYR A 189 -6.05 -18.38 0.01
C TYR A 189 -7.27 -17.66 -0.59
N PHE A 190 -7.13 -16.39 -0.93
CA PHE A 190 -8.21 -15.52 -1.39
C PHE A 190 -8.13 -15.18 -2.88
N VAL A 191 -7.28 -15.85 -3.66
CA VAL A 191 -7.19 -15.63 -5.11
C VAL A 191 -8.54 -15.90 -5.77
N ARG A 192 -8.96 -14.96 -6.60
CA ARG A 192 -10.22 -15.01 -7.34
C ARG A 192 -10.11 -14.26 -8.67
N GLY A 193 -10.85 -14.71 -9.68
CA GLY A 193 -10.76 -14.18 -11.04
C GLY A 193 -11.46 -12.83 -11.26
N ASP A 194 -12.24 -12.36 -10.28
CA ASP A 194 -13.00 -11.12 -10.33
C ASP A 194 -12.41 -10.00 -9.43
N ALA A 195 -11.17 -10.19 -8.97
CA ALA A 195 -10.47 -9.18 -8.18
C ALA A 195 -10.13 -7.93 -9.01
N ALA A 196 -9.92 -6.79 -8.32
CA ALA A 196 -9.37 -5.59 -8.95
C ALA A 196 -8.08 -5.91 -9.72
N PRO A 197 -7.78 -5.22 -10.82
CA PRO A 197 -6.54 -5.42 -11.57
C PRO A 197 -5.31 -5.35 -10.66
N MET A 198 -4.30 -6.20 -10.94
CA MET A 198 -3.07 -6.26 -10.14
C MET A 198 -1.84 -6.01 -11.00
N LEU A 199 -0.94 -5.14 -10.53
CA LEU A 199 0.42 -5.00 -11.04
C LEU A 199 1.38 -5.56 -9.99
N ILE A 200 1.79 -6.82 -10.16
CA ILE A 200 2.73 -7.48 -9.26
C ILE A 200 4.15 -7.14 -9.70
N ILE A 201 4.91 -6.50 -8.81
CA ILE A 201 6.30 -6.14 -9.04
C ILE A 201 7.17 -6.98 -8.11
N SER A 202 8.13 -7.71 -8.68
CA SER A 202 9.14 -8.46 -7.96
C SER A 202 10.53 -8.06 -8.41
N GLY A 203 11.51 -8.10 -7.53
CA GLY A 203 12.90 -7.88 -7.86
C GLY A 203 13.52 -9.08 -8.58
N ASP A 204 14.82 -8.97 -8.84
CA ASP A 204 15.61 -10.07 -9.35
C ASP A 204 15.58 -11.25 -8.35
N ARG A 205 15.44 -12.46 -8.86
CA ARG A 205 15.32 -13.69 -8.07
C ARG A 205 16.42 -13.86 -7.04
N GLU A 206 17.66 -13.56 -7.43
CA GLU A 206 18.85 -13.75 -6.60
C GLU A 206 19.05 -12.61 -5.57
N LEU A 207 18.33 -11.51 -5.73
CA LEU A 207 18.40 -10.34 -4.83
C LEU A 207 17.19 -10.25 -3.89
N GLU A 208 16.12 -11.00 -4.18
CA GLU A 208 14.94 -11.07 -3.30
C GLU A 208 15.19 -11.90 -2.03
N LEU A 209 14.32 -11.74 -1.05
CA LEU A 209 14.27 -12.65 0.08
C LEU A 209 14.00 -14.07 -0.42
N TYR A 210 14.67 -15.04 0.17
CA TYR A 210 14.55 -16.45 -0.21
C TYR A 210 13.08 -16.90 -0.29
N GLY A 211 12.71 -17.49 -1.43
CA GLY A 211 11.35 -17.95 -1.73
C GLY A 211 10.39 -16.86 -2.17
N ARG A 212 10.74 -15.57 -2.06
CA ARG A 212 9.84 -14.47 -2.41
C ARG A 212 9.50 -14.42 -3.90
N TYR A 213 10.49 -14.63 -4.73
CA TYR A 213 10.28 -14.70 -6.18
C TYR A 213 9.36 -15.87 -6.55
N GLU A 214 9.60 -17.04 -5.99
CA GLU A 214 8.81 -18.26 -6.24
C GLU A 214 7.36 -18.10 -5.77
N GLU A 215 7.13 -17.48 -4.61
CA GLU A 215 5.79 -17.15 -4.12
C GLU A 215 5.03 -16.29 -5.15
N ASN A 216 5.65 -15.20 -5.62
CA ASN A 216 5.02 -14.28 -6.55
C ASN A 216 4.86 -14.92 -7.96
N ALA A 217 5.81 -15.72 -8.42
CA ALA A 217 5.70 -16.46 -9.67
C ALA A 217 4.55 -17.47 -9.66
N TYR A 218 4.32 -18.13 -8.50
CA TYR A 218 3.17 -19.03 -8.33
C TYR A 218 1.85 -18.26 -8.27
N PHE A 219 1.84 -17.10 -7.61
CA PHE A 219 0.67 -16.26 -7.44
C PHE A 219 0.12 -15.71 -8.77
N VAL A 220 0.97 -15.50 -9.77
CA VAL A 220 0.59 -15.03 -11.13
C VAL A 220 -0.08 -16.12 -11.94
N ARG A 221 0.10 -17.41 -11.61
CA ARG A 221 -0.46 -18.57 -12.32
C ARG A 221 -1.90 -18.85 -11.99
#